data_ca96466d426f678af373f4614697fcb1
#
_entry.id   ca96466d426f678af373f4614697fcb1
#
_cell.length_a   1.000
_cell.length_b   1.000
_cell.length_c   1.000
_cell.angle_alpha   90.00
_cell.angle_beta   90.00
_cell.angle_gamma   90.00
#
_symmetry.space_group_name_H-M   'P 1'
#
loop_
_entity.id
_entity.type
_entity.pdbx_description
1 polymer ?
#
loop_
_entity_poly.entity_id
_entity_poly.type
_entity_poly.pdbx_seq_one_letter_code
_entity_poly.pdbx_strand_id
1 'polypeptide(L)'
;MSAATDTLLDDLEAIGDQFRVITDLLRDLLEQTGEELSDRFEDISDQETSGPDTGCVANSRNTGTVEGDINVAGIVGSMAIEYDFDPEDDLIEEGDRSLDFRYQTKAVVRACMNRGGVTGKRDYAGGVVGLMDLGRVSACENYGDIASTDGGYVGGIAGASWGTIRDSWVKCHLSGGDYIGGVAGLGATLENCHTLVEIEE
;
A
#
# COMPACT_ATOMS: atom_id res chain seq x y z
N MET A 1 44.57 12.64 32.18
CA MET A 1 43.33 11.82 32.13
C MET A 1 43.78 10.37 32.14
N SER A 2 43.07 9.52 32.85
CA SER A 2 43.51 8.20 33.27
C SER A 2 43.30 7.17 32.18
N ALA A 3 44.24 6.20 32.04
CA ALA A 3 44.13 5.03 31.18
C ALA A 3 42.74 4.30 31.31
N ALA A 4 42.10 4.39 32.47
CA ALA A 4 40.77 3.87 32.70
C ALA A 4 39.65 4.56 31.89
N THR A 5 39.83 5.86 31.60
CA THR A 5 38.86 6.64 30.79
C THR A 5 39.00 6.27 29.32
N ASP A 6 40.21 6.05 28.85
CA ASP A 6 40.47 5.66 27.46
C ASP A 6 39.93 4.25 27.19
N THR A 7 40.15 3.30 28.12
CA THR A 7 39.59 1.93 28.03
C THR A 7 38.05 1.95 28.02
N LEU A 8 37.42 2.82 28.84
CA LEU A 8 35.93 2.91 28.85
C LEU A 8 35.40 3.47 27.54
N LEU A 9 36.08 4.39 26.90
CA LEU A 9 35.71 4.93 25.60
C LEU A 9 35.83 3.85 24.50
N ASP A 10 36.93 3.11 24.49
CA ASP A 10 37.15 2.01 23.55
C ASP A 10 36.09 0.90 23.72
N ASP A 11 35.69 0.55 24.96
CA ASP A 11 34.67 -0.42 25.27
C ASP A 11 33.27 0.08 24.80
N LEU A 12 32.98 1.37 24.97
CA LEU A 12 31.70 1.95 24.48
C LEU A 12 31.63 1.99 22.95
N GLU A 13 32.75 2.27 22.28
CA GLU A 13 32.81 2.21 20.82
C GLU A 13 32.62 0.78 20.31
N ALA A 14 33.25 -0.22 20.92
CA ALA A 14 33.07 -1.63 20.59
C ALA A 14 31.62 -2.10 20.80
N ILE A 15 30.96 -1.65 21.86
CA ILE A 15 29.53 -1.93 22.10
C ILE A 15 28.67 -1.28 21.00
N GLY A 16 28.96 -0.04 20.62
CA GLY A 16 28.25 0.67 19.55
C GLY A 16 28.35 -0.07 18.20
N ASP A 17 29.53 -0.56 17.87
CA ASP A 17 29.75 -1.33 16.65
C ASP A 17 29.02 -2.69 16.67
N GLN A 18 28.96 -3.36 17.82
CA GLN A 18 28.17 -4.60 17.96
C GLN A 18 26.66 -4.33 17.80
N PHE A 19 26.14 -3.22 18.31
CA PHE A 19 24.74 -2.84 18.10
C PHE A 19 24.44 -2.59 16.63
N ARG A 20 25.33 -1.96 15.87
CA ARG A 20 25.14 -1.77 14.42
C ARG A 20 25.06 -3.12 13.69
N VAL A 21 25.99 -4.03 13.97
CA VAL A 21 25.99 -5.37 13.37
C VAL A 21 24.70 -6.13 13.68
N ILE A 22 24.21 -6.07 14.92
CA ILE A 22 22.94 -6.70 15.31
C ILE A 22 21.76 -6.07 14.55
N THR A 23 21.75 -4.74 14.43
CA THR A 23 20.68 -4.04 13.70
C THR A 23 20.67 -4.39 12.21
N ASP A 24 21.85 -4.47 11.59
CA ASP A 24 21.96 -4.87 10.18
C ASP A 24 21.53 -6.32 9.96
N LEU A 25 21.94 -7.24 10.84
CA LEU A 25 21.49 -8.64 10.77
C LEU A 25 19.97 -8.81 11.00
N LEU A 26 19.39 -8.00 11.88
CA LEU A 26 17.93 -8.00 12.09
C LEU A 26 17.21 -7.45 10.87
N ARG A 27 17.74 -6.41 10.24
CA ARG A 27 17.18 -5.88 8.99
C ARG A 27 17.23 -6.92 7.87
N ASP A 28 18.40 -7.54 7.65
CA ASP A 28 18.57 -8.58 6.63
C ASP A 28 17.64 -9.77 6.87
N LEU A 29 17.43 -10.16 8.13
CA LEU A 29 16.51 -11.22 8.50
C LEU A 29 15.05 -10.83 8.21
N LEU A 30 14.65 -9.60 8.52
CA LEU A 30 13.30 -9.10 8.25
C LEU A 30 13.03 -8.97 6.75
N GLU A 31 14.00 -8.47 5.97
CA GLU A 31 13.90 -8.41 4.51
C GLU A 31 13.79 -9.81 3.90
N GLN A 32 14.62 -10.75 4.32
CA GLN A 32 14.60 -12.14 3.86
C GLN A 32 13.30 -12.86 4.23
N THR A 33 12.78 -12.62 5.44
CA THR A 33 11.50 -13.17 5.88
C THR A 33 10.33 -12.56 5.11
N GLY A 34 10.38 -11.27 4.79
CA GLY A 34 9.38 -10.59 3.97
C GLY A 34 9.31 -11.13 2.54
N GLU A 35 10.45 -11.36 1.89
CA GLU A 35 10.50 -11.97 0.55
C GLU A 35 9.97 -13.43 0.56
N GLU A 36 10.38 -14.25 1.53
CA GLU A 36 9.87 -15.61 1.67
C GLU A 36 8.37 -15.67 1.99
N LEU A 37 7.82 -14.68 2.70
CA LEU A 37 6.39 -14.59 2.98
C LEU A 37 5.61 -14.14 1.74
N SER A 38 6.12 -13.20 0.95
CA SER A 38 5.45 -12.75 -0.28
C SER A 38 5.26 -13.89 -1.29
N ASP A 39 6.23 -14.80 -1.39
CA ASP A 39 6.17 -15.97 -2.27
C ASP A 39 5.11 -17.01 -1.84
N ARG A 40 4.61 -16.93 -0.62
CA ARG A 40 3.57 -17.82 -0.09
C ARG A 40 2.15 -17.34 -0.36
N PHE A 41 1.99 -16.11 -0.84
CA PHE A 41 0.68 -15.55 -1.16
C PHE A 41 0.44 -15.55 -2.67
N GLU A 42 -0.67 -16.17 -3.09
CA GLU A 42 -1.16 -16.10 -4.46
C GLU A 42 -2.29 -15.09 -4.53
N ASP A 43 -2.11 -14.00 -5.28
CA ASP A 43 -3.18 -13.04 -5.53
C ASP A 43 -4.18 -13.60 -6.53
N ILE A 44 -5.38 -13.89 -6.08
CA ILE A 44 -6.48 -14.39 -6.90
C ILE A 44 -7.51 -13.30 -7.24
N SER A 45 -7.17 -12.02 -7.08
CA SER A 45 -8.08 -10.89 -7.28
C SER A 45 -8.61 -10.78 -8.72
N ASP A 46 -7.85 -11.26 -9.70
CA ASP A 46 -8.26 -11.30 -11.10
C ASP A 46 -9.17 -12.48 -11.45
N GLN A 47 -9.30 -13.46 -10.56
CA GLN A 47 -10.18 -14.60 -10.77
C GLN A 47 -11.62 -14.26 -10.35
N GLU A 48 -12.58 -14.60 -11.21
CA GLU A 48 -14.00 -14.56 -10.85
C GLU A 48 -14.34 -15.76 -9.98
N THR A 49 -14.10 -15.63 -8.68
CA THR A 49 -14.48 -16.68 -7.74
C THR A 49 -15.90 -16.44 -7.23
N SER A 50 -16.75 -17.48 -7.29
CA SER A 50 -18.10 -17.49 -6.70
C SER A 50 -18.09 -17.66 -5.17
N GLY A 51 -16.97 -17.39 -4.54
CA GLY A 51 -16.79 -17.47 -3.10
C GLY A 51 -17.36 -16.26 -2.34
N PRO A 52 -17.27 -16.26 -1.01
CA PRO A 52 -17.72 -15.15 -0.18
C PRO A 52 -17.02 -13.85 -0.59
N ASP A 53 -17.71 -12.71 -0.42
CA ASP A 53 -17.23 -11.37 -0.77
C ASP A 53 -16.11 -10.86 0.19
N THR A 54 -15.42 -11.73 0.90
CA THR A 54 -14.23 -11.42 1.71
C THR A 54 -13.14 -10.79 0.83
N GLY A 55 -12.51 -9.74 1.31
CA GLY A 55 -11.51 -8.98 0.54
C GLY A 55 -12.11 -8.14 -0.60
N CYS A 56 -13.41 -7.84 -0.56
CA CYS A 56 -14.08 -7.05 -1.58
C CYS A 56 -14.77 -5.80 -1.02
N VAL A 57 -14.45 -4.63 -1.58
CA VAL A 57 -15.18 -3.38 -1.38
C VAL A 57 -15.93 -3.07 -2.67
N ALA A 58 -17.26 -3.03 -2.59
CA ALA A 58 -18.09 -2.84 -3.77
C ALA A 58 -19.21 -1.82 -3.55
N ASN A 59 -19.61 -1.13 -4.64
CA ASN A 59 -20.75 -0.20 -4.66
C ASN A 59 -20.69 0.89 -3.59
N SER A 60 -19.48 1.26 -3.14
CA SER A 60 -19.28 2.25 -2.09
C SER A 60 -19.08 3.64 -2.68
N ARG A 61 -19.51 4.65 -1.93
CA ARG A 61 -19.44 6.04 -2.38
C ARG A 61 -18.93 6.95 -1.27
N ASN A 62 -17.92 7.77 -1.60
CA ASN A 62 -17.49 8.88 -0.78
C ASN A 62 -17.96 10.21 -1.37
N THR A 63 -18.48 11.12 -0.53
CA THR A 63 -18.83 12.50 -0.88
C THR A 63 -18.23 13.52 0.07
N GLY A 64 -17.54 13.06 1.13
CA GLY A 64 -16.88 13.91 2.11
C GLY A 64 -15.39 14.09 1.78
N THR A 65 -14.79 15.15 2.29
CA THR A 65 -13.34 15.36 2.21
C THR A 65 -12.61 14.34 3.09
N VAL A 66 -11.51 13.82 2.59
CA VAL A 66 -10.62 12.91 3.33
C VAL A 66 -9.25 13.57 3.43
N GLU A 67 -8.74 13.67 4.65
CA GLU A 67 -7.41 14.21 4.94
C GLU A 67 -6.63 13.19 5.77
N GLY A 68 -5.36 12.99 5.44
CA GLY A 68 -4.51 12.03 6.14
C GLY A 68 -3.02 12.28 5.92
N ASP A 69 -2.19 11.39 6.47
CA ASP A 69 -0.75 11.53 6.38
C ASP A 69 -0.18 10.76 5.19
N ILE A 70 -0.39 9.47 5.12
CA ILE A 70 0.11 8.55 4.08
C ILE A 70 -0.99 7.57 3.68
N ASN A 71 -0.94 7.02 2.47
CA ASN A 71 -1.91 6.07 1.91
C ASN A 71 -3.36 6.60 1.99
N VAL A 72 -3.58 7.81 1.50
CA VAL A 72 -4.87 8.51 1.65
C VAL A 72 -5.72 8.35 0.41
N ALA A 73 -6.98 7.96 0.58
CA ALA A 73 -7.92 7.84 -0.53
C ALA A 73 -9.38 8.03 -0.12
N GLY A 74 -10.23 8.21 -1.12
CA GLY A 74 -11.67 8.37 -0.91
C GLY A 74 -12.39 7.09 -0.49
N ILE A 75 -11.88 5.89 -0.80
CA ILE A 75 -12.53 4.60 -0.52
C ILE A 75 -11.65 3.67 0.31
N VAL A 76 -10.41 3.39 -0.10
CA VAL A 76 -9.51 2.44 0.56
C VAL A 76 -8.13 3.05 0.69
N GLY A 77 -7.61 3.14 1.90
CA GLY A 77 -6.26 3.68 2.14
C GLY A 77 -5.16 2.78 1.59
N SER A 78 -5.21 1.49 1.89
CA SER A 78 -4.21 0.53 1.41
C SER A 78 -4.83 -0.82 1.07
N MET A 79 -4.31 -1.46 0.02
CA MET A 79 -4.58 -2.85 -0.37
C MET A 79 -3.24 -3.59 -0.32
N ALA A 80 -2.94 -4.22 0.81
CA ALA A 80 -1.68 -4.89 1.07
C ALA A 80 -1.91 -6.15 1.90
N ILE A 81 -0.93 -7.05 1.91
CA ILE A 81 -0.90 -8.17 2.84
C ILE A 81 -0.36 -7.64 4.16
N GLU A 82 -1.04 -7.93 5.25
CA GLU A 82 -0.53 -7.69 6.59
C GLU A 82 0.42 -8.83 6.94
N TYR A 83 1.70 -8.48 7.13
CA TYR A 83 2.73 -9.45 7.52
C TYR A 83 2.97 -9.49 9.04
N ASP A 84 2.35 -8.56 9.77
CA ASP A 84 2.45 -8.47 11.22
C ASP A 84 1.36 -9.37 11.84
N PHE A 85 1.69 -10.65 11.96
CA PHE A 85 0.79 -11.61 12.59
C PHE A 85 0.62 -11.27 14.06
N ASP A 86 -0.60 -10.97 14.47
CA ASP A 86 -0.96 -10.91 15.88
C ASP A 86 -1.01 -12.33 16.45
N PRO A 87 -0.06 -12.72 17.36
CA PRO A 87 -0.02 -14.08 17.88
C PRO A 87 -1.27 -14.48 18.68
N GLU A 88 -2.13 -13.52 19.05
CA GLU A 88 -3.35 -13.78 19.79
C GLU A 88 -4.54 -14.08 18.89
N ASP A 89 -4.60 -13.44 17.70
CA ASP A 89 -5.68 -13.62 16.73
C ASP A 89 -5.36 -14.64 15.63
N ASP A 90 -4.08 -14.84 15.32
CA ASP A 90 -3.61 -15.73 14.25
C ASP A 90 -3.10 -17.08 14.75
N LEU A 91 -3.56 -17.53 15.94
CA LEU A 91 -3.28 -18.89 16.38
C LEU A 91 -3.93 -19.89 15.42
N ILE A 92 -3.10 -20.36 14.49
CA ILE A 92 -3.41 -21.45 13.59
C ILE A 92 -3.85 -22.65 14.46
N GLU A 93 -5.10 -23.07 14.32
CA GLU A 93 -5.55 -24.34 14.88
C GLU A 93 -4.57 -25.44 14.47
N GLU A 94 -4.08 -26.22 15.45
CA GLU A 94 -3.18 -27.35 15.20
C GLU A 94 -3.86 -28.37 14.29
N GLY A 95 -3.66 -28.24 12.99
CA GLY A 95 -4.16 -29.17 11.99
C GLY A 95 -3.28 -29.18 10.75
N ASP A 96 -2.50 -30.24 10.65
CA ASP A 96 -1.75 -30.65 9.47
C ASP A 96 -0.62 -29.70 9.00
N ARG A 97 0.58 -29.91 9.51
CA ARG A 97 1.83 -29.26 9.08
C ARG A 97 2.30 -29.80 7.72
N SER A 98 1.54 -29.55 6.67
CA SER A 98 2.04 -29.68 5.32
C SER A 98 2.78 -28.39 4.94
N LEU A 99 4.06 -28.53 4.58
CA LEU A 99 4.99 -27.42 4.32
C LEU A 99 4.79 -26.68 3.00
N ASP A 100 3.65 -26.87 2.33
CA ASP A 100 3.33 -26.30 1.01
C ASP A 100 2.02 -25.49 0.99
N PHE A 101 1.75 -24.70 2.01
CA PHE A 101 0.60 -23.79 1.96
C PHE A 101 0.93 -22.53 1.16
N ARG A 102 0.32 -22.39 -0.01
CA ARG A 102 0.11 -21.10 -0.66
C ARG A 102 -1.19 -20.52 -0.12
N TYR A 103 -1.09 -19.39 0.56
CA TYR A 103 -2.26 -18.63 0.98
C TYR A 103 -2.84 -17.90 -0.22
N GLN A 104 -4.12 -18.08 -0.50
CA GLN A 104 -4.80 -17.28 -1.50
C GLN A 104 -5.26 -15.97 -0.87
N THR A 105 -4.87 -14.86 -1.45
CA THR A 105 -5.33 -13.54 -1.04
C THR A 105 -6.21 -12.92 -2.12
N LYS A 106 -7.19 -12.12 -1.70
CA LYS A 106 -8.09 -11.41 -2.60
C LYS A 106 -8.31 -10.00 -2.09
N ALA A 107 -8.00 -9.02 -2.91
CA ALA A 107 -8.26 -7.61 -2.64
C ALA A 107 -8.91 -6.98 -3.89
N VAL A 108 -10.21 -6.70 -3.82
CA VAL A 108 -10.97 -6.18 -4.96
C VAL A 108 -11.75 -4.94 -4.56
N VAL A 109 -11.57 -3.86 -5.30
CA VAL A 109 -12.42 -2.66 -5.22
C VAL A 109 -13.18 -2.53 -6.54
N ARG A 110 -14.50 -2.54 -6.48
CA ARG A 110 -15.32 -2.50 -7.71
C ARG A 110 -16.55 -1.61 -7.60
N ALA A 111 -16.88 -0.96 -8.70
CA ALA A 111 -18.06 -0.11 -8.82
C ALA A 111 -18.18 0.94 -7.69
N CYS A 112 -17.04 1.51 -7.29
CA CYS A 112 -16.97 2.52 -6.25
C CYS A 112 -16.78 3.90 -6.85
N MET A 113 -17.26 4.93 -6.15
CA MET A 113 -17.21 6.31 -6.63
C MET A 113 -16.71 7.26 -5.54
N ASN A 114 -15.70 8.04 -5.86
CA ASN A 114 -15.28 9.17 -5.04
C ASN A 114 -15.72 10.51 -5.66
N ARG A 115 -16.29 11.38 -4.85
CA ARG A 115 -16.63 12.78 -5.19
C ARG A 115 -16.08 13.78 -4.17
N GLY A 116 -15.52 13.32 -3.07
CA GLY A 116 -14.89 14.15 -2.06
C GLY A 116 -13.44 14.45 -2.43
N GLY A 117 -12.95 15.63 -2.03
CA GLY A 117 -11.53 15.94 -2.13
C GLY A 117 -10.70 15.00 -1.24
N VAL A 118 -9.50 14.65 -1.69
CA VAL A 118 -8.54 13.83 -0.95
C VAL A 118 -7.25 14.60 -0.81
N THR A 119 -6.76 14.77 0.42
CA THR A 119 -5.50 15.47 0.70
C THR A 119 -4.59 14.59 1.55
N GLY A 120 -3.48 14.15 0.98
CA GLY A 120 -2.38 13.51 1.68
C GLY A 120 -1.32 14.54 2.09
N LYS A 121 -0.62 14.31 3.21
CA LYS A 121 0.56 15.11 3.56
C LYS A 121 1.80 14.55 2.88
N ARG A 122 1.88 13.24 2.77
CA ARG A 122 3.02 12.50 2.20
C ARG A 122 2.54 11.66 1.02
N ASP A 123 3.25 10.58 0.74
CA ASP A 123 3.06 9.74 -0.44
C ASP A 123 1.73 8.98 -0.47
N TYR A 124 1.34 8.62 -1.68
CA TYR A 124 0.23 7.75 -2.03
C TYR A 124 -1.15 8.35 -1.76
N ALA A 125 -1.48 9.40 -2.52
CA ALA A 125 -2.81 9.98 -2.55
C ALA A 125 -3.58 9.52 -3.80
N GLY A 126 -4.75 8.91 -3.60
CA GLY A 126 -5.58 8.41 -4.71
C GLY A 126 -7.07 8.69 -4.53
N GLY A 127 -7.80 8.77 -5.64
CA GLY A 127 -9.25 9.00 -5.58
C GLY A 127 -10.01 7.81 -5.01
N VAL A 128 -9.57 6.60 -5.28
CA VAL A 128 -10.20 5.34 -4.86
C VAL A 128 -9.30 4.57 -3.92
N VAL A 129 -8.03 4.39 -4.25
CA VAL A 129 -7.04 3.68 -3.43
C VAL A 129 -5.80 4.55 -3.25
N GLY A 130 -5.23 4.62 -2.05
CA GLY A 130 -3.96 5.29 -1.79
C GLY A 130 -2.78 4.45 -2.29
N LEU A 131 -2.56 3.30 -1.69
CA LEU A 131 -1.53 2.33 -2.04
C LEU A 131 -2.15 0.97 -2.36
N MET A 132 -1.72 0.36 -3.46
CA MET A 132 -2.19 -0.94 -3.90
C MET A 132 -1.00 -1.85 -4.22
N ASP A 133 -0.59 -2.67 -3.25
CA ASP A 133 0.52 -3.63 -3.43
C ASP A 133 0.08 -4.86 -4.22
N LEU A 134 -1.20 -5.20 -4.16
CA LEU A 134 -1.80 -6.31 -4.87
C LEU A 134 -3.28 -6.05 -5.14
N GLY A 135 -3.92 -6.90 -5.91
CA GLY A 135 -5.36 -6.86 -6.07
C GLY A 135 -5.84 -6.19 -7.37
N ARG A 136 -7.12 -5.87 -7.38
CA ARG A 136 -7.77 -5.30 -8.55
C ARG A 136 -8.74 -4.16 -8.20
N VAL A 137 -8.63 -3.07 -8.94
CA VAL A 137 -9.64 -2.01 -8.98
C VAL A 137 -10.38 -2.06 -10.31
N SER A 138 -11.71 -2.06 -10.32
CA SER A 138 -12.49 -2.14 -11.57
C SER A 138 -13.79 -1.35 -11.53
N ALA A 139 -14.15 -0.76 -12.66
CA ALA A 139 -15.38 0.02 -12.83
C ALA A 139 -15.55 1.10 -11.75
N CYS A 140 -14.48 1.75 -11.37
CA CYS A 140 -14.47 2.81 -10.35
C CYS A 140 -14.40 4.20 -10.98
N GLU A 141 -14.92 5.19 -10.28
CA GLU A 141 -14.99 6.56 -10.75
C GLU A 141 -14.44 7.53 -9.71
N ASN A 142 -13.67 8.52 -10.15
CA ASN A 142 -13.24 9.63 -9.31
C ASN A 142 -13.57 10.97 -9.94
N TYR A 143 -14.24 11.82 -9.17
CA TYR A 143 -14.59 13.20 -9.49
C TYR A 143 -14.11 14.21 -8.43
N GLY A 144 -13.49 13.75 -7.35
CA GLY A 144 -12.91 14.58 -6.31
C GLY A 144 -11.47 14.95 -6.64
N ASP A 145 -11.08 16.16 -6.30
CA ASP A 145 -9.71 16.63 -6.47
C ASP A 145 -8.77 15.90 -5.51
N ILE A 146 -7.57 15.60 -5.97
CA ILE A 146 -6.58 14.86 -5.20
C ILE A 146 -5.32 15.71 -5.05
N ALA A 147 -4.85 15.84 -3.82
CA ALA A 147 -3.67 16.63 -3.52
C ALA A 147 -2.71 15.87 -2.57
N SER A 148 -1.41 16.07 -2.76
CA SER A 148 -0.38 15.77 -1.77
C SER A 148 0.43 17.02 -1.49
N THR A 149 0.62 17.38 -0.21
CA THR A 149 1.29 18.64 0.15
C THR A 149 2.80 18.54 0.15
N ASP A 150 3.35 17.43 0.61
CA ASP A 150 4.80 17.23 0.80
C ASP A 150 5.32 15.92 0.16
N GLY A 151 4.45 15.15 -0.51
CA GLY A 151 4.81 13.87 -1.10
C GLY A 151 4.48 13.74 -2.58
N GLY A 152 4.75 12.57 -3.12
CA GLY A 152 4.48 12.17 -4.49
C GLY A 152 3.44 11.05 -4.61
N TYR A 153 3.39 10.43 -5.78
CA TYR A 153 2.47 9.35 -6.11
C TYR A 153 1.00 9.75 -5.96
N VAL A 154 0.60 10.73 -6.75
CA VAL A 154 -0.77 11.24 -6.79
C VAL A 154 -1.48 10.69 -8.02
N GLY A 155 -2.62 10.04 -7.84
CA GLY A 155 -3.37 9.46 -8.95
C GLY A 155 -4.88 9.60 -8.84
N GLY A 156 -5.52 9.70 -9.98
CA GLY A 156 -6.97 9.87 -10.02
C GLY A 156 -7.75 8.66 -9.49
N ILE A 157 -7.21 7.44 -9.64
CA ILE A 157 -7.76 6.22 -9.05
C ILE A 157 -6.85 5.75 -7.90
N ALA A 158 -5.56 5.55 -8.14
CA ALA A 158 -4.62 5.07 -7.14
C ALA A 158 -3.39 5.97 -7.06
N GLY A 159 -2.86 6.23 -5.85
CA GLY A 159 -1.58 6.89 -5.69
C GLY A 159 -0.46 6.03 -6.32
N ALA A 160 -0.33 4.80 -5.87
CA ALA A 160 0.52 3.79 -6.52
C ALA A 160 -0.21 2.45 -6.60
N SER A 161 0.10 1.66 -7.64
CA SER A 161 -0.50 0.34 -7.89
C SER A 161 0.50 -0.62 -8.49
N TRP A 162 0.67 -1.78 -7.86
CA TRP A 162 1.34 -2.97 -8.41
C TRP A 162 0.35 -4.03 -8.91
N GLY A 163 -0.95 -3.83 -8.69
CA GLY A 163 -2.02 -4.68 -9.22
C GLY A 163 -2.65 -4.14 -10.51
N THR A 164 -3.87 -4.57 -10.78
CA THR A 164 -4.61 -4.22 -12.01
C THR A 164 -5.67 -3.14 -11.76
N ILE A 165 -5.66 -2.07 -12.54
CA ILE A 165 -6.74 -1.06 -12.58
C ILE A 165 -7.38 -1.10 -13.96
N ARG A 166 -8.70 -1.35 -14.02
CA ARG A 166 -9.41 -1.45 -15.29
C ARG A 166 -10.78 -0.77 -15.30
N ASP A 167 -11.25 -0.44 -16.50
CA ASP A 167 -12.60 0.07 -16.75
C ASP A 167 -12.98 1.26 -15.86
N SER A 168 -12.03 2.14 -15.56
CA SER A 168 -12.22 3.19 -14.56
C SER A 168 -12.15 4.59 -15.17
N TRP A 169 -12.84 5.56 -14.53
CA TRP A 169 -13.01 6.93 -15.03
C TRP A 169 -12.54 7.96 -14.02
N VAL A 170 -11.82 8.97 -14.52
CA VAL A 170 -11.32 10.08 -13.71
C VAL A 170 -11.65 11.40 -14.36
N LYS A 171 -12.17 12.36 -13.54
CA LYS A 171 -12.32 13.75 -13.94
C LYS A 171 -12.12 14.64 -12.71
N CYS A 172 -10.92 15.23 -12.56
CA CYS A 172 -10.57 16.01 -11.38
C CYS A 172 -9.30 16.84 -11.61
N HIS A 173 -8.92 17.64 -10.61
CA HIS A 173 -7.60 18.25 -10.49
C HIS A 173 -6.69 17.33 -9.66
N LEU A 174 -5.42 17.30 -10.05
CA LEU A 174 -4.35 16.56 -9.35
C LEU A 174 -3.24 17.55 -9.02
N SER A 175 -2.78 17.57 -7.77
CA SER A 175 -1.65 18.39 -7.36
C SER A 175 -0.72 17.61 -6.40
N GLY A 176 0.58 17.86 -6.50
CA GLY A 176 1.59 17.19 -5.67
C GLY A 176 3.00 17.45 -6.18
N GLY A 177 3.94 16.74 -5.60
CA GLY A 177 5.34 16.77 -6.04
C GLY A 177 5.59 15.84 -7.23
N ASP A 178 6.30 14.74 -7.00
CA ASP A 178 6.68 13.80 -8.05
C ASP A 178 5.58 12.75 -8.34
N TYR A 179 5.63 12.14 -9.51
CA TYR A 179 4.79 11.01 -9.92
C TYR A 179 3.28 11.28 -9.88
N ILE A 180 2.83 12.28 -10.64
CA ILE A 180 1.41 12.58 -10.79
C ILE A 180 0.88 11.92 -12.07
N GLY A 181 -0.19 11.14 -11.95
CA GLY A 181 -0.78 10.42 -13.08
C GLY A 181 -2.31 10.43 -13.11
N GLY A 182 -2.90 10.56 -14.29
CA GLY A 182 -4.34 10.65 -14.45
C GLY A 182 -5.11 9.44 -13.88
N VAL A 183 -4.55 8.22 -13.98
CA VAL A 183 -5.10 7.00 -13.36
C VAL A 183 -4.34 6.69 -12.09
N ALA A 184 -3.03 6.55 -12.16
CA ALA A 184 -2.17 6.25 -11.03
C ALA A 184 -0.87 7.04 -11.14
N GLY A 185 -0.31 7.49 -10.01
CA GLY A 185 1.01 8.11 -9.96
C GLY A 185 2.10 7.10 -10.35
N LEU A 186 1.98 5.87 -9.89
CA LEU A 186 2.73 4.71 -10.36
C LEU A 186 1.74 3.58 -10.65
N GLY A 187 1.80 2.98 -11.86
CA GLY A 187 0.87 1.93 -12.24
C GLY A 187 1.54 0.77 -12.95
N ALA A 188 1.26 -0.47 -12.52
CA ALA A 188 1.76 -1.69 -13.14
C ALA A 188 0.88 -2.12 -14.34
N THR A 189 -0.41 -2.36 -14.12
CA THR A 189 -1.34 -2.78 -15.18
C THR A 189 -2.55 -1.87 -15.23
N LEU A 190 -2.70 -1.14 -16.32
CA LEU A 190 -3.81 -0.21 -16.56
C LEU A 190 -4.54 -0.60 -17.85
N GLU A 191 -5.84 -0.92 -17.77
CA GLU A 191 -6.64 -1.40 -18.89
C GLU A 191 -7.92 -0.58 -19.02
N ASN A 192 -8.24 -0.11 -20.23
CA ASN A 192 -9.49 0.58 -20.54
C ASN A 192 -9.87 1.68 -19.55
N CYS A 193 -8.88 2.49 -19.11
CA CYS A 193 -9.11 3.61 -18.21
C CYS A 193 -9.18 4.93 -18.97
N HIS A 194 -10.03 5.84 -18.50
CA HIS A 194 -10.25 7.13 -19.13
C HIS A 194 -10.04 8.26 -18.14
N THR A 195 -9.29 9.28 -18.54
CA THR A 195 -8.98 10.41 -17.68
C THR A 195 -9.23 11.75 -18.37
N LEU A 196 -9.74 12.71 -17.62
CA LEU A 196 -9.82 14.11 -17.96
C LEU A 196 -9.36 14.90 -16.73
N VAL A 197 -8.07 15.20 -16.65
CA VAL A 197 -7.45 15.80 -15.47
C VAL A 197 -6.71 17.08 -15.82
N GLU A 198 -6.64 17.99 -14.85
CA GLU A 198 -5.71 19.11 -14.81
C GLU A 198 -4.65 18.79 -13.74
N ILE A 199 -3.38 19.00 -14.07
CA ILE A 199 -2.25 18.67 -13.16
C ILE A 199 -1.53 19.95 -12.80
N GLU A 200 -1.30 20.16 -11.51
CA GLU A 200 -0.47 21.22 -10.94
C GLU A 200 0.70 20.58 -10.16
N GLU A 201 1.92 21.02 -10.49
CA GLU A 201 3.17 20.67 -9.78
C GLU A 201 3.59 21.79 -8.83
#